data_164b51de261d20d84de5de584ba9b702
#
_entry.id   164b51de261d20d84de5de584ba9b702
#
_cell.length_a   1.000
_cell.length_b   1.000
_cell.length_c   1.000
_cell.angle_alpha   90.00
_cell.angle_beta   90.00
_cell.angle_gamma   90.00
#
_symmetry.space_group_name_H-M   'P 1'
#
loop_
_entity.id
_entity.type
_entity.pdbx_description
1 polymer ?
#
loop_
_entity_poly.entity_id
_entity_poly.type
_entity_poly.pdbx_seq_one_letter_code
_entity_poly.pdbx_strand_id
1 'polypeptide(L)'
;MTIQHPQERIIKTHIYNGIAVDLVEWSGTIWCGKLGCADNYTGEPDVEKITEDFMSISTVPNGREEHWDVCMSMNYLSNERPSCVMFGFLVSSGAQPEPYDIYEVPAAKFLRISLCKETAIALGHEPWTGGIPPYRWIGEQIAPALGYTYGSDTLPIVEYYGFFNPEQNAHEYCYLYVPINA
;
A
#
# COMPACT_ATOMS: atom_id res chain seq x y z
N MET A 1 -18.88 5.61 7.11
CA MET A 1 -19.19 4.35 6.38
C MET A 1 -17.85 3.72 6.07
N THR A 2 -17.56 2.55 6.60
CA THR A 2 -16.27 1.88 6.32
C THR A 2 -16.38 1.27 4.93
N ILE A 3 -15.58 1.71 3.98
CA ILE A 3 -15.51 1.09 2.65
C ILE A 3 -14.65 -0.16 2.81
N GLN A 4 -15.20 -1.31 2.49
CA GLN A 4 -14.50 -2.58 2.58
C GLN A 4 -13.83 -2.88 1.23
N HIS A 5 -12.57 -3.29 1.27
CA HIS A 5 -11.86 -3.80 0.10
C HIS A 5 -12.61 -5.00 -0.47
N PRO A 6 -12.94 -5.03 -1.77
CA PRO A 6 -13.83 -6.06 -2.34
C PRO A 6 -13.28 -7.49 -2.24
N GLN A 7 -11.97 -7.64 -2.07
CA GLN A 7 -11.28 -8.94 -2.01
C GLN A 7 -10.58 -9.17 -0.66
N GLU A 8 -10.98 -8.42 0.37
CA GLU A 8 -10.40 -8.48 1.70
C GLU A 8 -11.30 -9.21 2.70
N ARG A 9 -10.67 -10.06 3.51
CA ARG A 9 -11.29 -10.64 4.68
C ARG A 9 -10.46 -10.34 5.92
N ILE A 10 -11.06 -9.72 6.94
CA ILE A 10 -10.43 -9.56 8.26
C ILE A 10 -10.43 -10.91 8.96
N ILE A 11 -9.26 -11.42 9.30
CA ILE A 11 -9.08 -12.68 10.03
C ILE A 11 -9.12 -12.41 11.53
N LYS A 12 -8.43 -11.37 11.97
CA LYS A 12 -8.26 -11.03 13.39
C LYS A 12 -7.89 -9.57 13.55
N THR A 13 -8.38 -8.94 14.59
CA THR A 13 -7.91 -7.63 15.04
C THR A 13 -7.06 -7.79 16.28
N HIS A 14 -5.86 -7.26 16.24
CA HIS A 14 -4.96 -7.12 17.39
C HIS A 14 -5.03 -5.69 17.93
N ILE A 15 -4.69 -5.52 19.19
CA ILE A 15 -4.48 -4.20 19.77
C ILE A 15 -2.99 -4.08 20.13
N TYR A 16 -2.32 -3.13 19.52
CA TYR A 16 -0.92 -2.82 19.77
C TYR A 16 -0.79 -1.36 20.24
N ASN A 17 -0.38 -1.15 21.47
CA ASN A 17 -0.29 0.18 22.09
C ASN A 17 -1.59 1.02 21.96
N GLY A 18 -2.75 0.39 22.07
CA GLY A 18 -4.05 1.03 21.94
C GLY A 18 -4.56 1.20 20.50
N ILE A 19 -3.80 0.75 19.51
CA ILE A 19 -4.14 0.86 18.08
C ILE A 19 -4.65 -0.47 17.55
N ALA A 20 -5.71 -0.44 16.76
CA ALA A 20 -6.18 -1.62 16.04
C ALA A 20 -5.25 -1.94 14.88
N VAL A 21 -4.76 -3.17 14.85
CA VAL A 21 -3.95 -3.74 13.77
C VAL A 21 -4.68 -4.96 13.26
N ASP A 22 -5.23 -4.88 12.07
CA ASP A 22 -5.98 -5.97 11.49
C ASP A 22 -5.06 -6.93 10.73
N LEU A 23 -5.16 -8.21 11.03
CA LEU A 23 -4.69 -9.25 10.14
C LEU A 23 -5.75 -9.48 9.08
N VAL A 24 -5.40 -9.19 7.83
CA VAL A 24 -6.29 -9.34 6.69
C VAL A 24 -5.74 -10.35 5.69
N GLU A 25 -6.62 -10.95 4.95
CA GLU A 25 -6.30 -11.84 3.84
C GLU A 25 -6.95 -11.30 2.57
N TRP A 26 -6.14 -11.19 1.51
CA TRP A 26 -6.61 -10.90 0.16
C TRP A 26 -6.70 -12.19 -0.64
N SER A 27 -7.74 -12.33 -1.44
CA SER A 27 -7.90 -13.48 -2.36
C SER A 27 -7.09 -13.36 -3.65
N GLY A 28 -6.41 -12.26 -3.82
CA GLY A 28 -5.70 -11.82 -5.01
C GLY A 28 -6.32 -10.53 -5.54
N THR A 29 -5.48 -9.62 -6.07
CA THR A 29 -5.93 -8.32 -6.57
C THR A 29 -5.20 -7.99 -7.87
N ILE A 30 -5.86 -7.23 -8.73
CA ILE A 30 -5.30 -6.71 -9.97
C ILE A 30 -5.27 -5.20 -9.84
N TRP A 31 -4.12 -4.63 -10.08
CA TRP A 31 -3.90 -3.18 -10.07
C TRP A 31 -3.50 -2.72 -11.44
N CYS A 32 -3.98 -1.56 -11.86
CA CYS A 32 -3.56 -0.91 -13.10
C CYS A 32 -3.21 0.55 -12.87
N GLY A 33 -2.11 1.00 -13.46
CA GLY A 33 -1.60 2.34 -13.25
C GLY A 33 -0.30 2.61 -13.97
N LYS A 34 0.60 3.32 -13.32
CA LYS A 34 1.98 3.51 -13.77
C LYS A 34 2.96 2.92 -12.78
N LEU A 35 3.80 2.03 -13.30
CA LEU A 35 4.87 1.38 -12.56
C LEU A 35 6.21 2.03 -12.95
N GLY A 36 7.00 2.40 -11.96
CA GLY A 36 8.37 2.82 -12.16
C GLY A 36 9.30 2.19 -11.16
N CYS A 37 10.50 1.85 -11.58
CA CYS A 37 11.52 1.23 -10.74
C CYS A 37 12.80 2.07 -10.76
N ALA A 38 13.57 1.97 -9.68
CA ALA A 38 14.91 2.52 -9.63
C ALA A 38 15.84 1.82 -10.63
N ASP A 39 16.85 2.53 -11.11
CA ASP A 39 17.82 1.99 -12.08
C ASP A 39 18.73 0.92 -11.47
N ASN A 40 18.85 0.91 -10.15
CA ASN A 40 19.73 -0.02 -9.42
C ASN A 40 19.20 -0.29 -7.99
N TYR A 41 19.87 -1.20 -7.28
CA TYR A 41 19.46 -1.66 -5.94
C TYR A 41 19.54 -0.60 -4.84
N THR A 42 20.29 0.47 -5.04
CA THR A 42 20.50 1.54 -4.05
C THR A 42 19.77 2.81 -4.41
N GLY A 43 19.16 2.85 -5.58
CA GLY A 43 18.38 3.99 -6.06
C GLY A 43 16.95 3.97 -5.55
N GLU A 44 16.29 5.09 -5.71
CA GLU A 44 14.86 5.24 -5.49
C GLU A 44 14.16 5.49 -6.83
N PRO A 45 12.91 5.02 -7.01
CA PRO A 45 12.12 5.37 -8.18
C PRO A 45 11.88 6.88 -8.25
N ASP A 46 11.83 7.41 -9.46
CA ASP A 46 11.39 8.79 -9.68
C ASP A 46 9.87 8.91 -9.48
N VAL A 47 9.49 9.07 -8.22
CA VAL A 47 8.08 9.14 -7.79
C VAL A 47 7.34 10.29 -8.44
N GLU A 48 8.00 11.45 -8.62
CA GLU A 48 7.41 12.63 -9.25
C GLU A 48 7.05 12.32 -10.70
N LYS A 49 7.99 11.77 -11.46
CA LYS A 49 7.74 11.38 -12.85
C LYS A 49 6.66 10.31 -12.98
N ILE A 50 6.67 9.28 -12.12
CA ILE A 50 5.65 8.22 -12.16
C ILE A 50 4.27 8.80 -11.89
N THR A 51 4.16 9.74 -10.94
CA THR A 51 2.92 10.44 -10.62
C THR A 51 2.44 11.28 -11.79
N GLU A 52 3.33 12.06 -12.42
CA GLU A 52 3.00 12.86 -13.60
C GLU A 52 2.52 11.98 -14.76
N ASP A 53 3.24 10.90 -15.05
CA ASP A 53 2.88 9.94 -16.10
C ASP A 53 1.50 9.31 -15.82
N PHE A 54 1.21 8.94 -14.55
CA PHE A 54 -0.09 8.43 -14.15
C PHE A 54 -1.21 9.46 -14.29
N MET A 55 -1.00 10.68 -13.82
CA MET A 55 -1.99 11.77 -13.88
C MET A 55 -2.26 12.24 -15.32
N SER A 56 -1.35 11.99 -16.25
CA SER A 56 -1.52 12.31 -17.66
C SER A 56 -2.47 11.38 -18.42
N ILE A 57 -2.80 10.21 -17.82
CA ILE A 57 -3.67 9.22 -18.46
C ILE A 57 -5.11 9.71 -18.40
N SER A 58 -5.71 9.95 -19.56
CA SER A 58 -7.11 10.35 -19.69
C SER A 58 -8.08 9.17 -19.91
N THR A 59 -7.55 8.00 -20.23
CA THR A 59 -8.35 6.79 -20.48
C THR A 59 -8.87 6.22 -19.17
N VAL A 60 -10.13 5.84 -19.11
CA VAL A 60 -10.70 5.17 -17.93
C VAL A 60 -10.32 3.69 -17.96
N PRO A 61 -9.79 3.12 -16.87
CA PRO A 61 -9.46 1.71 -16.80
C PRO A 61 -10.70 0.83 -16.77
N ASN A 62 -10.59 -0.36 -17.35
CA ASN A 62 -11.66 -1.34 -17.36
C ASN A 62 -11.85 -1.95 -15.95
N GLY A 63 -13.10 -1.99 -15.48
CA GLY A 63 -13.42 -2.62 -14.20
C GLY A 63 -12.82 -1.91 -12.99
N ARG A 64 -12.65 -0.60 -13.04
CA ARG A 64 -12.19 0.18 -11.89
C ARG A 64 -13.16 0.03 -10.74
N GLU A 65 -12.61 -0.36 -9.60
CA GLU A 65 -13.33 -0.37 -8.33
C GLU A 65 -13.37 1.05 -7.76
N GLU A 66 -14.57 1.58 -7.54
CA GLU A 66 -14.72 2.92 -6.98
C GLU A 66 -14.03 3.05 -5.61
N HIS A 67 -13.41 4.20 -5.38
CA HIS A 67 -12.72 4.54 -4.14
C HIS A 67 -11.46 3.73 -3.82
N TRP A 68 -10.90 2.99 -4.79
CA TRP A 68 -9.66 2.23 -4.60
C TRP A 68 -8.52 2.79 -5.46
N ASP A 69 -8.09 4.00 -5.11
CA ASP A 69 -6.86 4.60 -5.60
C ASP A 69 -5.72 4.21 -4.67
N VAL A 70 -4.59 3.83 -5.20
CA VAL A 70 -3.51 3.24 -4.42
C VAL A 70 -2.14 3.73 -4.86
N CYS A 71 -1.25 3.84 -3.90
CA CYS A 71 0.19 3.81 -4.12
C CYS A 71 0.71 2.47 -3.61
N MET A 72 1.37 1.70 -4.44
CA MET A 72 2.04 0.47 -4.05
C MET A 72 3.55 0.65 -4.09
N SER A 73 4.23 0.37 -2.99
CA SER A 73 5.69 0.25 -2.96
C SER A 73 6.08 -1.21 -2.97
N MET A 74 6.93 -1.61 -3.90
CA MET A 74 7.39 -2.99 -4.05
C MET A 74 8.91 -3.06 -3.88
N ASN A 75 9.38 -4.16 -3.29
CA ASN A 75 10.80 -4.43 -3.05
C ASN A 75 11.54 -3.34 -2.24
N TYR A 76 10.82 -2.55 -1.46
CA TYR A 76 11.39 -1.39 -0.76
C TYR A 76 12.51 -1.74 0.22
N LEU A 77 12.46 -2.93 0.82
CA LEU A 77 13.47 -3.39 1.77
C LEU A 77 14.38 -4.48 1.19
N SER A 78 14.25 -4.81 -0.08
CA SER A 78 15.12 -5.78 -0.74
C SER A 78 16.46 -5.13 -1.08
N ASN A 79 17.55 -5.79 -0.68
CA ASN A 79 18.89 -5.44 -1.14
C ASN A 79 19.27 -6.16 -2.45
N GLU A 80 18.37 -6.98 -2.98
CA GLU A 80 18.63 -7.84 -4.15
C GLU A 80 17.88 -7.38 -5.41
N ARG A 81 16.92 -6.48 -5.26
CA ARG A 81 16.08 -5.99 -6.37
C ARG A 81 15.92 -4.46 -6.28
N PRO A 82 15.84 -3.78 -7.42
CA PRO A 82 15.49 -2.36 -7.43
C PRO A 82 14.15 -2.13 -6.74
N SER A 83 14.03 -1.04 -6.00
CA SER A 83 12.72 -0.64 -5.48
C SER A 83 11.84 -0.14 -6.62
N CYS A 84 10.56 -0.45 -6.55
CA CYS A 84 9.56 -0.05 -7.54
C CYS A 84 8.38 0.59 -6.83
N VAL A 85 7.74 1.53 -7.50
CA VAL A 85 6.50 2.17 -7.04
C VAL A 85 5.47 2.11 -8.16
N MET A 86 4.22 1.85 -7.80
CA MET A 86 3.09 1.93 -8.71
C MET A 86 2.05 2.88 -8.14
N PHE A 87 1.61 3.84 -8.96
CA PHE A 87 0.38 4.60 -8.72
C PHE A 87 -0.71 4.03 -9.61
N GLY A 88 -1.85 3.69 -9.04
CA GLY A 88 -2.88 3.04 -9.82
C GLY A 88 -4.18 2.80 -9.07
N PHE A 89 -5.04 2.03 -9.72
CA PHE A 89 -6.37 1.68 -9.27
C PHE A 89 -6.50 0.17 -9.09
N LEU A 90 -7.31 -0.24 -8.13
CA LEU A 90 -7.80 -1.61 -8.07
C LEU A 90 -8.82 -1.82 -9.20
N VAL A 91 -8.66 -2.91 -9.93
CA VAL A 91 -9.53 -3.27 -11.06
C VAL A 91 -9.98 -4.72 -10.96
N SER A 92 -11.13 -5.01 -11.55
CA SER A 92 -11.66 -6.38 -11.64
C SER A 92 -11.24 -7.12 -12.92
N SER A 93 -10.49 -6.47 -13.81
CA SER A 93 -10.04 -7.02 -15.09
C SER A 93 -8.56 -6.75 -15.33
N GLY A 94 -7.81 -7.76 -15.74
CA GLY A 94 -6.43 -7.61 -16.22
C GLY A 94 -6.31 -7.10 -17.66
N ALA A 95 -7.41 -7.04 -18.41
CA ALA A 95 -7.40 -6.50 -19.77
C ALA A 95 -7.59 -4.98 -19.74
N GLN A 96 -6.49 -4.24 -19.77
CA GLN A 96 -6.50 -2.78 -19.68
C GLN A 96 -6.06 -2.14 -21.01
N PRO A 97 -6.57 -0.93 -21.32
CA PRO A 97 -6.09 -0.18 -22.48
C PRO A 97 -4.70 0.38 -22.22
N GLU A 98 -3.94 0.61 -23.30
CA GLU A 98 -2.74 1.44 -23.22
C GLU A 98 -3.09 2.85 -22.71
N PRO A 99 -2.27 3.51 -21.91
CA PRO A 99 -0.89 3.15 -21.55
C PRO A 99 -0.72 2.59 -20.12
N TYR A 100 -1.72 1.86 -19.60
CA TYR A 100 -1.65 1.31 -18.25
C TYR A 100 -0.70 0.12 -18.13
N ASP A 101 0.07 0.12 -17.06
CA ASP A 101 0.79 -1.05 -16.56
C ASP A 101 -0.12 -1.89 -15.66
N ILE A 102 0.06 -3.19 -15.66
CA ILE A 102 -0.73 -4.14 -14.85
C ILE A 102 0.18 -4.81 -13.83
N TYR A 103 -0.32 -4.91 -12.61
CA TYR A 103 0.33 -5.65 -11.55
C TYR A 103 -0.68 -6.54 -10.81
N GLU A 104 -0.39 -7.83 -10.75
CA GLU A 104 -1.20 -8.80 -10.03
C GLU A 104 -0.56 -9.11 -8.67
N VAL A 105 -1.31 -8.87 -7.60
CA VAL A 105 -0.92 -9.29 -6.25
C VAL A 105 -1.59 -10.63 -5.97
N PRO A 106 -0.83 -11.69 -5.71
CA PRO A 106 -1.41 -12.99 -5.41
C PRO A 106 -2.18 -12.97 -4.08
N ALA A 107 -2.92 -14.04 -3.80
CA ALA A 107 -3.53 -14.24 -2.50
C ALA A 107 -2.47 -14.19 -1.40
N ALA A 108 -2.67 -13.33 -0.42
CA ALA A 108 -1.67 -13.05 0.61
C ALA A 108 -2.28 -12.50 1.89
N LYS A 109 -1.48 -12.45 2.95
CA LYS A 109 -1.86 -11.85 4.22
C LYS A 109 -1.08 -10.58 4.48
N PHE A 110 -1.77 -9.63 5.08
CA PHE A 110 -1.23 -8.33 5.43
C PHE A 110 -1.61 -7.94 6.85
N LEU A 111 -0.77 -7.15 7.49
CA LEU A 111 -1.20 -6.30 8.59
C LEU A 111 -1.70 -4.99 8.02
N ARG A 112 -2.91 -4.59 8.41
CA ARG A 112 -3.54 -3.35 8.00
C ARG A 112 -3.67 -2.41 9.20
N ILE A 113 -3.26 -1.17 9.01
CA ILE A 113 -3.45 -0.10 9.98
C ILE A 113 -4.13 1.09 9.29
N SER A 114 -5.11 1.70 9.96
CA SER A 114 -5.59 3.01 9.57
C SER A 114 -4.58 4.06 10.04
N LEU A 115 -3.86 4.65 9.13
CA LEU A 115 -2.85 5.66 9.39
C LEU A 115 -3.48 7.05 9.32
N CYS A 116 -3.76 7.63 10.48
CA CYS A 116 -4.21 8.99 10.66
C CYS A 116 -3.31 9.69 11.68
N LYS A 117 -3.52 10.98 11.88
CA LYS A 117 -2.73 11.78 12.83
C LYS A 117 -2.76 11.20 14.25
N GLU A 118 -3.93 10.78 14.70
CA GLU A 118 -4.12 10.20 16.03
C GLU A 118 -3.35 8.87 16.17
N THR A 119 -3.40 8.04 15.16
CA THR A 119 -2.64 6.78 15.10
C THR A 119 -1.14 7.04 15.12
N ALA A 120 -0.67 7.98 14.33
CA ALA A 120 0.73 8.37 14.29
C ALA A 120 1.24 8.88 15.63
N ILE A 121 0.48 9.75 16.30
CA ILE A 121 0.81 10.26 17.64
C ILE A 121 0.83 9.13 18.66
N ALA A 122 -0.16 8.25 18.64
CA ALA A 122 -0.24 7.12 19.56
C ALA A 122 0.90 6.11 19.36
N LEU A 123 1.43 6.01 18.15
CA LEU A 123 2.63 5.22 17.83
C LEU A 123 3.94 5.93 18.21
N GLY A 124 3.87 7.17 18.68
CA GLY A 124 5.05 8.00 18.95
C GLY A 124 5.80 8.39 17.67
N HIS A 125 5.09 8.43 16.57
CA HIS A 125 5.66 8.64 15.25
C HIS A 125 4.81 9.66 14.47
N GLU A 126 5.46 10.74 14.04
CA GLU A 126 4.87 11.65 13.07
C GLU A 126 5.31 11.21 11.68
N PRO A 127 4.41 10.63 10.87
CA PRO A 127 4.77 9.88 9.68
C PRO A 127 5.51 10.69 8.61
N TRP A 128 5.52 12.01 8.75
CA TRP A 128 6.00 12.90 7.69
C TRP A 128 7.19 13.80 8.12
N THR A 129 7.73 13.59 9.31
CA THR A 129 8.75 14.48 9.90
C THR A 129 10.16 13.89 9.96
N GLY A 130 10.48 12.93 9.09
CA GLY A 130 11.86 12.44 8.93
C GLY A 130 12.25 11.26 9.83
N GLY A 131 11.28 10.57 10.42
CA GLY A 131 11.49 9.32 11.14
C GLY A 131 11.51 8.09 10.23
N ILE A 132 11.48 6.92 10.83
CA ILE A 132 11.32 5.64 10.11
C ILE A 132 9.92 5.65 9.45
N PRO A 133 9.80 5.37 8.14
CA PRO A 133 8.50 5.32 7.49
C PRO A 133 7.54 4.34 8.18
N PRO A 134 6.24 4.66 8.27
CA PRO A 134 5.26 3.86 9.01
C PRO A 134 5.24 2.39 8.62
N TYR A 135 5.32 2.07 7.33
CA TYR A 135 5.33 0.70 6.82
C TYR A 135 6.55 -0.09 7.31
N ARG A 136 7.71 0.57 7.41
CA ARG A 136 8.92 -0.06 7.93
C ARG A 136 8.80 -0.35 9.43
N TRP A 137 8.22 0.59 10.16
CA TRP A 137 7.97 0.41 11.59
C TRP A 137 6.98 -0.73 11.85
N ILE A 138 5.90 -0.82 11.04
CA ILE A 138 4.95 -1.93 11.13
C ILE A 138 5.63 -3.27 10.82
N GLY A 139 6.42 -3.34 9.76
CA GLY A 139 7.12 -4.56 9.37
C GLY A 139 8.20 -4.99 10.36
N GLU A 140 8.99 -4.05 10.88
CA GLU A 140 10.16 -4.35 11.71
C GLU A 140 9.84 -4.46 13.21
N GLN A 141 8.76 -3.82 13.68
CA GLN A 141 8.43 -3.78 15.10
C GLN A 141 7.07 -4.39 15.45
N ILE A 142 6.00 -3.98 14.76
CA ILE A 142 4.66 -4.48 15.09
C ILE A 142 4.51 -5.94 14.65
N ALA A 143 4.89 -6.29 13.44
CA ALA A 143 4.75 -7.64 12.93
C ALA A 143 5.44 -8.67 13.84
N PRO A 144 6.73 -8.51 14.23
CA PRO A 144 7.38 -9.42 15.16
C PRO A 144 6.74 -9.45 16.56
N ALA A 145 6.31 -8.29 17.07
CA ALA A 145 5.65 -8.22 18.38
C ALA A 145 4.30 -8.99 18.39
N LEU A 146 3.65 -9.11 17.25
CA LEU A 146 2.42 -9.87 17.07
C LEU A 146 2.65 -11.33 16.64
N GLY A 147 3.93 -11.73 16.47
CA GLY A 147 4.31 -13.10 16.10
C GLY A 147 4.32 -13.37 14.60
N TYR A 148 4.41 -12.32 13.77
CA TYR A 148 4.49 -12.43 12.31
C TYR A 148 5.88 -12.07 11.80
N THR A 149 6.20 -12.58 10.60
CA THR A 149 7.41 -12.22 9.88
C THR A 149 7.05 -11.28 8.72
N TYR A 150 7.86 -10.24 8.53
CA TYR A 150 7.70 -9.32 7.42
C TYR A 150 7.95 -10.01 6.08
N GLY A 151 7.08 -9.80 5.10
CA GLY A 151 7.05 -10.55 3.84
C GLY A 151 7.28 -9.70 2.58
N SER A 152 8.08 -8.62 2.67
CA SER A 152 8.20 -7.63 1.58
C SER A 152 9.01 -8.06 0.36
N ASP A 153 9.75 -9.17 0.42
CA ASP A 153 10.62 -9.57 -0.70
C ASP A 153 9.84 -9.96 -1.98
N THR A 154 8.58 -10.33 -1.82
CA THR A 154 7.75 -10.82 -2.92
C THR A 154 6.39 -10.15 -3.03
N LEU A 155 6.01 -9.36 -2.06
CA LEU A 155 4.70 -8.72 -1.97
C LEU A 155 4.85 -7.22 -1.75
N PRO A 156 3.97 -6.40 -2.32
CA PRO A 156 4.01 -4.96 -2.16
C PRO A 156 3.58 -4.53 -0.76
N ILE A 157 4.13 -3.42 -0.30
CA ILE A 157 3.50 -2.56 0.69
C ILE A 157 2.47 -1.74 -0.07
N VAL A 158 1.26 -1.61 0.48
CA VAL A 158 0.19 -0.87 -0.17
C VAL A 158 -0.26 0.28 0.72
N GLU A 159 -0.14 1.48 0.21
CA GLU A 159 -0.77 2.68 0.76
C GLU A 159 -2.05 2.95 -0.02
N TYR A 160 -3.17 2.93 0.68
CA TYR A 160 -4.47 3.08 0.08
C TYR A 160 -5.12 4.39 0.49
N TYR A 161 -5.35 5.25 -0.48
CA TYR A 161 -5.86 6.63 -0.30
C TYR A 161 -7.33 6.80 -0.69
N GLY A 162 -8.08 5.74 -0.90
CA GLY A 162 -9.45 5.76 -1.42
C GLY A 162 -10.50 6.41 -0.52
N PHE A 163 -10.12 6.85 0.68
CA PHE A 163 -10.99 7.66 1.54
C PHE A 163 -10.67 9.15 1.43
N PHE A 164 -10.15 9.58 0.32
CA PHE A 164 -9.84 10.98 0.13
C PHE A 164 -11.07 11.83 0.39
N ASN A 165 -11.09 12.45 1.56
CA ASN A 165 -11.95 13.57 1.82
C ASN A 165 -11.18 14.83 1.39
N PRO A 166 -11.66 15.60 0.41
CA PRO A 166 -10.98 16.83 -0.01
C PRO A 166 -10.82 17.86 1.12
N GLU A 167 -11.56 17.72 2.22
CA GLU A 167 -11.40 18.54 3.42
C GLU A 167 -10.29 18.01 4.35
N GLN A 168 -9.78 16.80 4.10
CA GLN A 168 -8.66 16.21 4.83
C GLN A 168 -7.47 16.09 3.87
N ASN A 169 -6.29 16.44 4.36
CA ASN A 169 -5.07 16.23 3.60
C ASN A 169 -4.90 14.74 3.31
N ALA A 170 -4.69 14.36 2.05
CA ALA A 170 -4.52 12.97 1.63
C ALA A 170 -3.42 12.23 2.42
N HIS A 171 -2.39 12.97 2.86
CA HIS A 171 -1.31 12.43 3.69
C HIS A 171 -1.72 12.16 5.15
N GLU A 172 -2.88 12.59 5.59
CA GLU A 172 -3.35 12.38 6.96
C GLU A 172 -4.27 11.17 7.10
N TYR A 173 -4.66 10.51 5.99
CA TYR A 173 -5.59 9.38 6.03
C TYR A 173 -5.32 8.36 4.92
N CYS A 174 -4.75 7.24 5.30
CA CYS A 174 -4.63 6.09 4.41
C CYS A 174 -4.78 4.78 5.20
N TYR A 175 -5.16 3.71 4.50
CA TYR A 175 -4.90 2.37 4.99
C TYR A 175 -3.52 1.94 4.51
N LEU A 176 -2.71 1.46 5.44
CA LEU A 176 -1.40 0.94 5.16
C LEU A 176 -1.41 -0.57 5.35
N TYR A 177 -1.10 -1.29 4.29
CA TYR A 177 -0.99 -2.74 4.26
C TYR A 177 0.47 -3.15 4.18
N VAL A 178 0.91 -3.93 5.14
CA VAL A 178 2.27 -4.45 5.20
C VAL A 178 2.22 -5.97 5.08
N PRO A 179 2.84 -6.57 4.06
CA PRO A 179 2.77 -8.00 3.83
C PRO A 179 3.47 -8.78 4.94
N ILE A 180 2.90 -9.93 5.29
CA ILE A 180 3.45 -10.83 6.28
C ILE A 180 3.49 -12.28 5.79
N ASN A 181 4.46 -13.01 6.29
CA ASN A 181 4.48 -14.47 6.26
C ASN A 181 3.88 -14.98 7.57
N ALA A 182 2.86 -15.81 7.47
CA ALA A 182 2.17 -16.40 8.62
C ALA A 182 2.70 -17.80 8.92
#